data_c3a2506e61017b0158b8c54857469d59
#
_entry.id   c3a2506e61017b0158b8c54857469d59
#
_cell.length_a   1.000
_cell.length_b   1.000
_cell.length_c   1.000
_cell.angle_alpha   90.00
_cell.angle_beta   90.00
_cell.angle_gamma   90.00
#
_symmetry.space_group_name_H-M   'P 1'
#
loop_
_entity.id
_entity.type
_entity.pdbx_description
1 polymer ?
#
loop_
_entity_poly.entity_id
_entity_poly.type
_entity_poly.pdbx_seq_one_letter_code
_entity_poly.pdbx_strand_id
1 'polypeptide(L)'
;MASCLTLKKSNCKNCYKCIRHCPVKSIRFSGNQAHIIGNECILCGQCFVVCPQNAKQIVDEAEKVRVMIQSENPVYVSLAPSFIANYDGIGISGMRKALKKLGFAEVEETAIGATIVKTEYERLLREGNRDVLITSCCHSVNLLIQKYFPAELPYLADVLSPMQAHCENIKKRVPNAKVVFIGPCVSKKDEAEHYEGFADAVLTFEELTNWLEAEHITLEPEMDETKESRARFFPTNGGILKTMEPGIGGYTYMSIDGVENCKEALRDIESGKIHKCFIEMSSCTGSCVGGPVMEKFHRSPIHDYMAVARYAGEKDFQVAQPDSLELKKVFEPIERRYGMPSENEITEILRKMGKTKPEDELNCGSCGYNTCREKAVAIYHGKAEISMCLPFLKEKAENFSGCIVNNTPNGLVVVNDALEVQQINAAALRILNLRSASDVLGDQVIRILDPTPFLKVLENRRTIKDQRVYLAEYKRYVEQTIVYDTTYRLMICILRDVTDEEAEREKKENISRQTVEIADKVVDKQMRIVQEIASLLGETAAETKIALTKLKESISDE
;
A
#
# COMPACT_ATOMS: atom_id res chain seq x y z
N MET A 1 13.51 11.40 18.05
CA MET A 1 12.09 11.70 17.78
C MET A 1 11.31 10.43 17.99
N ALA A 2 10.54 10.33 19.06
CA ALA A 2 9.54 9.30 19.20
C ALA A 2 8.51 9.55 18.09
N SER A 3 8.11 8.54 17.38
CA SER A 3 7.19 8.71 16.25
C SER A 3 5.77 8.67 16.79
N CYS A 4 5.09 9.82 16.83
CA CYS A 4 3.68 9.93 17.22
C CYS A 4 2.75 9.06 16.35
N LEU A 5 3.24 8.62 15.18
CA LEU A 5 2.55 7.74 14.26
C LEU A 5 3.34 6.45 14.07
N THR A 6 2.71 5.31 14.31
CA THR A 6 3.29 3.98 14.20
C THR A 6 2.67 3.16 13.08
N LEU A 7 3.29 2.03 12.75
CA LEU A 7 2.80 1.08 11.77
C LEU A 7 2.46 -0.25 12.46
N LYS A 8 1.20 -0.66 12.44
CA LYS A 8 0.80 -2.04 12.76
C LYS A 8 1.07 -2.93 11.55
N LYS A 9 2.18 -3.63 11.57
CA LYS A 9 2.72 -4.40 10.44
C LYS A 9 1.73 -5.42 9.87
N SER A 10 1.03 -6.15 10.73
CA SER A 10 0.06 -7.19 10.34
C SER A 10 -1.10 -6.66 9.48
N ASN A 11 -1.40 -5.37 9.55
CA ASN A 11 -2.54 -4.77 8.85
C ASN A 11 -2.16 -4.20 7.48
N CYS A 12 -0.90 -3.92 7.19
CA CYS A 12 -0.51 -3.33 5.91
C CYS A 12 -0.67 -4.33 4.75
N LYS A 13 -1.42 -3.94 3.71
CA LYS A 13 -1.70 -4.73 2.49
C LYS A 13 -1.10 -4.14 1.21
N ASN A 14 -0.09 -3.28 1.32
CA ASN A 14 0.69 -2.73 0.19
C ASN A 14 -0.14 -1.99 -0.87
N CYS A 15 -1.23 -1.33 -0.47
CA CYS A 15 -2.11 -0.62 -1.40
C CYS A 15 -1.60 0.76 -1.84
N TYR A 16 -0.48 1.22 -1.30
CA TYR A 16 0.18 2.53 -1.56
C TYR A 16 -0.71 3.76 -1.35
N LYS A 17 -1.91 3.62 -0.78
CA LYS A 17 -2.82 4.75 -0.59
C LYS A 17 -2.21 5.83 0.29
N CYS A 18 -1.52 5.46 1.37
CA CYS A 18 -0.82 6.41 2.25
C CYS A 18 0.32 7.16 1.53
N ILE A 19 1.07 6.51 0.62
CA ILE A 19 2.11 7.16 -0.19
C ILE A 19 1.50 8.17 -1.15
N ARG A 20 0.39 7.79 -1.81
CA ARG A 20 -0.33 8.64 -2.75
C ARG A 20 -0.81 9.93 -2.11
N HIS A 21 -1.39 9.85 -0.90
CA HIS A 21 -1.95 11.00 -0.19
C HIS A 21 -0.93 11.71 0.72
N CYS A 22 0.32 11.24 0.79
CA CYS A 22 1.34 11.96 1.54
C CYS A 22 1.79 13.21 0.78
N PRO A 23 1.51 14.42 1.27
CA PRO A 23 1.79 15.65 0.53
C PRO A 23 3.30 15.93 0.39
N VAL A 24 4.10 15.35 1.26
CA VAL A 24 5.57 15.51 1.28
C VAL A 24 6.32 14.23 0.94
N LYS A 25 5.60 13.16 0.53
CA LYS A 25 6.18 11.86 0.15
C LYS A 25 7.19 11.31 1.17
N SER A 26 6.91 11.47 2.46
CA SER A 26 7.72 11.01 3.59
C SER A 26 7.41 9.56 4.02
N ILE A 27 7.00 8.71 3.10
CA ILE A 27 6.70 7.29 3.36
C ILE A 27 7.56 6.44 2.44
N ARG A 28 8.39 5.58 3.06
CA ARG A 28 9.22 4.60 2.38
C ARG A 28 8.49 3.27 2.28
N PHE A 29 8.56 2.64 1.13
CA PHE A 29 8.15 1.27 0.92
C PHE A 29 9.37 0.35 0.96
N SER A 30 9.40 -0.58 1.89
CA SER A 30 10.45 -1.60 2.01
C SER A 30 9.95 -2.81 2.78
N GLY A 31 10.43 -4.00 2.44
CA GLY A 31 10.00 -5.25 3.09
C GLY A 31 8.49 -5.47 3.00
N ASN A 32 7.89 -5.14 1.87
CA ASN A 32 6.44 -5.22 1.63
C ASN A 32 5.59 -4.40 2.62
N GLN A 33 6.09 -3.28 3.12
CA GLN A 33 5.39 -2.41 4.06
C GLN A 33 5.71 -0.94 3.84
N ALA A 34 4.76 -0.07 4.21
CA ALA A 34 4.88 1.37 4.10
C ALA A 34 5.28 1.98 5.46
N HIS A 35 6.53 2.46 5.57
CA HIS A 35 7.10 3.03 6.79
C HIS A 35 7.15 4.56 6.71
N ILE A 36 6.82 5.25 7.81
CA ILE A 36 6.94 6.71 7.90
C ILE A 36 8.42 7.08 8.13
N ILE A 37 8.91 8.07 7.38
CA ILE A 37 10.25 8.63 7.54
C ILE A 37 10.14 9.84 8.46
N GLY A 38 10.51 9.69 9.75
CA GLY A 38 10.24 10.67 10.80
C GLY A 38 10.88 12.04 10.56
N ASN A 39 12.13 12.08 10.07
CA ASN A 39 12.83 13.34 9.77
C ASN A 39 12.25 14.12 8.57
N GLU A 40 11.43 13.48 7.73
CA GLU A 40 10.74 14.13 6.61
C GLU A 40 9.26 14.38 6.89
N CYS A 41 8.66 13.61 7.79
CA CYS A 41 7.24 13.69 8.09
C CYS A 41 6.88 15.04 8.73
N ILE A 42 5.79 15.65 8.26
CA ILE A 42 5.21 16.89 8.85
C ILE A 42 4.06 16.59 9.82
N LEU A 43 3.79 15.34 10.13
CA LEU A 43 2.77 14.90 11.09
C LEU A 43 1.34 15.37 10.78
N CYS A 44 1.00 15.60 9.51
CA CYS A 44 -0.35 16.02 9.10
C CYS A 44 -1.43 14.96 9.30
N GLY A 45 -1.08 13.69 9.60
CA GLY A 45 -2.03 12.62 9.88
C GLY A 45 -2.74 12.01 8.66
N GLN A 46 -2.57 12.52 7.44
CA GLN A 46 -3.29 12.03 6.25
C GLN A 46 -3.10 10.52 6.00
N CYS A 47 -1.90 9.98 6.27
CA CYS A 47 -1.66 8.54 6.13
C CYS A 47 -2.46 7.68 7.12
N PHE A 48 -2.83 8.24 8.28
CA PHE A 48 -3.73 7.61 9.25
C PHE A 48 -5.17 7.64 8.75
N VAL A 49 -5.64 8.78 8.27
CA VAL A 49 -7.01 8.98 7.76
C VAL A 49 -7.31 8.05 6.58
N VAL A 50 -6.45 8.07 5.55
CA VAL A 50 -6.72 7.38 4.29
C VAL A 50 -6.47 5.87 4.32
N CYS A 51 -5.93 5.33 5.42
CA CYS A 51 -5.58 3.91 5.49
C CYS A 51 -6.82 3.02 5.66
N PRO A 52 -7.28 2.27 4.63
CA PRO A 52 -8.48 1.44 4.74
C PRO A 52 -8.25 0.19 5.61
N GLN A 53 -6.99 -0.10 5.91
CA GLN A 53 -6.59 -1.27 6.71
C GLN A 53 -6.30 -0.91 8.16
N ASN A 54 -6.46 0.35 8.57
CA ASN A 54 -6.08 0.85 9.89
C ASN A 54 -4.67 0.42 10.32
N ALA A 55 -3.73 0.39 9.34
CA ALA A 55 -2.34 0.01 9.58
C ALA A 55 -1.51 1.15 10.18
N LYS A 56 -1.97 2.40 10.09
CA LYS A 56 -1.34 3.55 10.75
C LYS A 56 -2.07 3.82 12.05
N GLN A 57 -1.33 3.95 13.12
CA GLN A 57 -1.88 4.18 14.45
C GLN A 57 -1.20 5.39 15.10
N ILE A 58 -1.95 6.11 15.90
CA ILE A 58 -1.43 7.16 16.78
C ILE A 58 -0.92 6.48 18.06
N VAL A 59 0.18 6.94 18.60
CA VAL A 59 0.70 6.46 19.88
C VAL A 59 -0.27 6.89 20.98
N ASP A 60 -0.76 5.94 21.76
CA ASP A 60 -1.69 6.18 22.87
C ASP A 60 -0.90 6.63 24.11
N GLU A 61 -1.28 7.77 24.68
CA GLU A 61 -0.71 8.31 25.92
C GLU A 61 -1.67 8.26 27.12
N ALA A 62 -2.84 7.62 27.00
CA ALA A 62 -3.82 7.54 28.09
C ALA A 62 -3.21 6.92 29.35
N GLU A 63 -2.42 5.88 29.24
CA GLU A 63 -1.77 5.24 30.40
C GLU A 63 -0.76 6.16 31.07
N LYS A 64 0.02 6.94 30.29
CA LYS A 64 0.90 7.97 30.82
C LYS A 64 0.15 8.99 31.66
N VAL A 65 -1.03 9.42 31.18
CA VAL A 65 -1.89 10.38 31.87
C VAL A 65 -2.52 9.75 33.13
N ARG A 66 -2.93 8.49 33.10
CA ARG A 66 -3.43 7.77 34.29
C ARG A 66 -2.39 7.75 35.42
N VAL A 67 -1.15 7.45 35.08
CA VAL A 67 -0.04 7.50 36.05
C VAL A 67 0.17 8.91 36.60
N MET A 68 0.05 9.96 35.76
CA MET A 68 0.14 11.36 36.23
C MET A 68 -0.95 11.70 37.23
N ILE A 69 -2.21 11.28 36.98
CA ILE A 69 -3.35 11.55 37.87
C ILE A 69 -3.16 10.89 39.23
N GLN A 70 -2.48 9.74 39.28
CA GLN A 70 -2.17 9.04 40.54
C GLN A 70 -1.02 9.68 41.33
N SER A 71 -0.32 10.67 40.76
CA SER A 71 0.75 11.41 41.43
C SER A 71 0.21 12.48 42.39
N GLU A 72 1.09 13.04 43.21
CA GLU A 72 0.72 14.11 44.16
C GLU A 72 0.40 15.45 43.49
N ASN A 73 0.80 15.63 42.22
CA ASN A 73 0.62 16.89 41.50
C ASN A 73 -0.79 16.98 40.87
N PRO A 74 -1.48 18.10 40.95
CA PRO A 74 -2.77 18.28 40.30
C PRO A 74 -2.62 18.26 38.79
N VAL A 75 -3.44 17.45 38.08
CA VAL A 75 -3.45 17.35 36.63
C VAL A 75 -4.56 18.22 36.04
N TYR A 76 -4.17 19.22 35.27
CA TYR A 76 -5.05 20.15 34.58
C TYR A 76 -5.23 19.74 33.12
N VAL A 77 -6.39 20.01 32.56
CA VAL A 77 -6.66 19.80 31.13
C VAL A 77 -6.74 21.12 30.41
N SER A 78 -6.01 21.23 29.30
CA SER A 78 -6.20 22.23 28.25
C SER A 78 -6.98 21.60 27.12
N LEU A 79 -8.29 21.86 27.03
CA LEU A 79 -9.20 21.24 26.07
C LEU A 79 -9.33 22.10 24.81
N ALA A 80 -8.99 21.53 23.64
CA ALA A 80 -9.09 22.23 22.36
C ALA A 80 -10.54 22.59 22.01
N PRO A 81 -10.82 23.83 21.52
CA PRO A 81 -12.20 24.29 21.32
C PRO A 81 -12.98 23.52 20.24
N SER A 82 -12.31 22.71 19.42
CA SER A 82 -12.95 21.74 18.52
C SER A 82 -13.69 20.60 19.24
N PHE A 83 -13.56 20.48 20.56
CA PHE A 83 -14.28 19.45 21.34
C PHE A 83 -15.80 19.54 21.18
N ILE A 84 -16.35 20.76 21.02
CA ILE A 84 -17.80 20.99 20.85
C ILE A 84 -18.33 20.32 19.57
N ALA A 85 -17.50 20.24 18.53
CA ALA A 85 -17.82 19.54 17.29
C ALA A 85 -17.66 18.02 17.45
N ASN A 86 -16.75 17.54 18.32
CA ASN A 86 -16.56 16.13 18.58
C ASN A 86 -17.60 15.53 19.53
N TYR A 87 -18.03 16.30 20.52
CA TYR A 87 -19.00 15.91 21.55
C TYR A 87 -20.22 16.82 21.47
N ASP A 88 -21.08 16.56 20.48
CA ASP A 88 -22.23 17.40 20.14
C ASP A 88 -23.16 17.65 21.36
N GLY A 89 -23.45 18.92 21.60
CA GLY A 89 -24.29 19.34 22.73
C GLY A 89 -23.62 19.35 24.11
N ILE A 90 -22.32 19.03 24.20
CA ILE A 90 -21.55 19.00 25.44
C ILE A 90 -20.66 20.24 25.54
N GLY A 91 -21.03 21.23 26.34
CA GLY A 91 -20.21 22.39 26.64
C GLY A 91 -19.06 22.08 27.62
N ILE A 92 -18.25 23.11 27.93
CA ILE A 92 -17.09 22.95 28.84
C ILE A 92 -17.49 22.47 30.22
N SER A 93 -18.67 22.86 30.74
CA SER A 93 -19.18 22.41 32.03
C SER A 93 -19.45 20.91 32.05
N GLY A 94 -20.08 20.37 31.00
CA GLY A 94 -20.30 18.94 30.84
C GLY A 94 -18.99 18.15 30.73
N MET A 95 -18.04 18.65 29.93
CA MET A 95 -16.69 18.06 29.82
C MET A 95 -15.95 18.10 31.16
N ARG A 96 -16.00 19.21 31.88
CA ARG A 96 -15.39 19.36 33.22
C ARG A 96 -15.91 18.32 34.18
N LYS A 97 -17.23 18.12 34.23
CA LYS A 97 -17.85 17.11 35.10
C LYS A 97 -17.35 15.68 34.77
N ALA A 98 -17.30 15.34 33.51
CA ALA A 98 -16.85 14.02 33.07
C ALA A 98 -15.35 13.79 33.34
N LEU A 99 -14.51 14.75 33.02
CA LEU A 99 -13.08 14.64 33.18
C LEU A 99 -12.65 14.66 34.66
N LYS A 100 -13.37 15.38 35.53
CA LYS A 100 -13.18 15.27 36.97
C LYS A 100 -13.51 13.88 37.53
N LYS A 101 -14.44 13.13 36.92
CA LYS A 101 -14.68 11.72 37.28
C LYS A 101 -13.49 10.82 36.89
N LEU A 102 -12.70 11.19 35.86
CA LEU A 102 -11.45 10.49 35.51
C LEU A 102 -10.28 10.83 36.46
N GLY A 103 -10.45 11.83 37.36
CA GLY A 103 -9.43 12.24 38.31
C GLY A 103 -8.68 13.52 37.97
N PHE A 104 -9.02 14.21 36.88
CA PHE A 104 -8.43 15.53 36.59
C PHE A 104 -8.85 16.57 37.63
N ALA A 105 -7.90 17.42 38.04
CA ALA A 105 -8.15 18.46 39.03
C ALA A 105 -9.01 19.60 38.48
N GLU A 106 -8.72 20.04 37.24
CA GLU A 106 -9.49 21.12 36.57
C GLU A 106 -9.41 20.97 35.05
N VAL A 107 -10.42 21.53 34.34
CA VAL A 107 -10.53 21.51 32.88
C VAL A 107 -10.79 22.93 32.39
N GLU A 108 -9.88 23.44 31.57
CA GLU A 108 -9.95 24.77 30.99
C GLU A 108 -9.87 24.70 29.46
N GLU A 109 -10.36 25.74 28.78
CA GLU A 109 -10.35 25.77 27.31
C GLU A 109 -9.02 26.33 26.78
N THR A 110 -8.41 25.66 25.81
CA THR A 110 -7.24 26.16 25.07
C THR A 110 -7.53 27.51 24.37
N ALA A 111 -8.81 27.85 24.19
CA ALA A 111 -9.24 29.15 23.66
C ALA A 111 -8.75 30.36 24.51
N ILE A 112 -8.44 30.15 25.80
CA ILE A 112 -7.78 31.12 26.65
C ILE A 112 -6.37 31.43 26.09
N GLY A 113 -5.58 30.41 25.80
CA GLY A 113 -4.27 30.55 25.14
C GLY A 113 -4.37 31.11 23.72
N ALA A 114 -5.46 30.80 23.00
CA ALA A 114 -5.73 31.40 21.71
C ALA A 114 -5.95 32.92 21.79
N THR A 115 -6.61 33.43 22.83
CA THR A 115 -6.74 34.87 23.10
C THR A 115 -5.38 35.53 23.32
N ILE A 116 -4.50 34.87 24.09
CA ILE A 116 -3.12 35.37 24.33
C ILE A 116 -2.34 35.47 23.00
N VAL A 117 -2.36 34.39 22.20
CA VAL A 117 -1.63 34.31 20.93
C VAL A 117 -2.17 35.31 19.90
N LYS A 118 -3.48 35.47 19.82
CA LYS A 118 -4.13 36.46 18.96
C LYS A 118 -3.62 37.88 19.27
N THR A 119 -3.60 38.24 20.53
CA THR A 119 -3.14 39.57 20.99
C THR A 119 -1.68 39.80 20.61
N GLU A 120 -0.84 38.79 20.67
CA GLU A 120 0.57 38.89 20.23
C GLU A 120 0.68 39.03 18.70
N TYR A 121 -0.13 38.35 17.90
CA TYR A 121 -0.17 38.57 16.43
C TYR A 121 -0.58 40.02 16.11
N GLU A 122 -1.60 40.55 16.78
CA GLU A 122 -2.03 41.96 16.60
C GLU A 122 -0.91 42.94 16.95
N ARG A 123 -0.13 42.63 18.00
CA ARG A 123 1.06 43.45 18.36
C ARG A 123 2.10 43.44 17.25
N LEU A 124 2.46 42.23 16.72
CA LEU A 124 3.43 42.09 15.64
C LEU A 124 2.99 42.83 14.36
N LEU A 125 1.69 42.79 14.03
CA LEU A 125 1.13 43.50 12.88
C LEU A 125 1.18 45.04 13.08
N ARG A 126 0.97 45.54 14.30
CA ARG A 126 1.11 47.00 14.62
C ARG A 126 2.56 47.47 14.51
N GLU A 127 3.53 46.63 14.87
CA GLU A 127 4.96 46.92 14.68
C GLU A 127 5.35 47.03 13.20
N GLY A 128 4.71 46.23 12.33
CA GLY A 128 4.88 46.34 10.90
C GLY A 128 6.26 45.95 10.36
N ASN A 129 7.08 45.24 11.13
CA ASN A 129 8.47 44.91 10.81
C ASN A 129 8.61 43.81 9.71
N ARG A 130 7.54 43.10 9.37
CA ARG A 130 7.54 41.99 8.40
C ARG A 130 6.55 42.32 7.28
N ASP A 131 6.94 42.05 6.04
CA ASP A 131 6.06 42.25 4.88
C ASP A 131 4.95 41.15 4.84
N VAL A 132 5.30 39.94 5.15
CA VAL A 132 4.38 38.83 5.32
C VAL A 132 4.50 38.26 6.73
N LEU A 133 3.39 37.93 7.36
CA LEU A 133 3.35 37.25 8.66
C LEU A 133 2.46 36.01 8.56
N ILE A 134 3.04 34.83 8.81
CA ILE A 134 2.34 33.52 8.80
C ILE A 134 2.10 33.10 10.26
N THR A 135 0.90 32.61 10.58
CA THR A 135 0.58 32.12 11.92
C THR A 135 1.37 30.86 12.28
N SER A 136 1.84 30.74 13.53
CA SER A 136 2.60 29.59 14.06
C SER A 136 1.76 28.59 14.84
N CYS A 137 0.43 28.69 14.81
CA CYS A 137 -0.48 27.84 15.59
C CYS A 137 -0.45 26.37 15.16
N CYS A 138 -0.28 26.09 13.86
CA CYS A 138 -0.29 24.76 13.30
C CYS A 138 1.12 24.14 13.24
N HIS A 139 1.42 23.21 14.15
CA HIS A 139 2.75 22.57 14.21
C HIS A 139 3.12 21.83 12.91
N SER A 140 2.14 21.23 12.21
CA SER A 140 2.41 20.60 10.91
C SER A 140 2.84 21.61 9.83
N VAL A 141 2.31 22.83 9.83
CA VAL A 141 2.74 23.91 8.95
C VAL A 141 4.14 24.39 9.35
N ASN A 142 4.40 24.53 10.64
CA ASN A 142 5.73 24.90 11.14
C ASN A 142 6.78 23.88 10.67
N LEU A 143 6.50 22.56 10.80
CA LEU A 143 7.36 21.50 10.27
C LEU A 143 7.48 21.51 8.73
N LEU A 144 6.42 21.90 8.01
CA LEU A 144 6.46 22.07 6.57
C LEU A 144 7.46 23.17 6.19
N ILE A 145 7.38 24.32 6.85
CA ILE A 145 8.28 25.45 6.59
C ILE A 145 9.72 25.09 6.99
N GLN A 146 9.94 24.59 8.20
CA GLN A 146 11.28 24.23 8.70
C GLN A 146 11.99 23.19 7.81
N LYS A 147 11.24 22.20 7.26
CA LYS A 147 11.81 21.08 6.49
C LYS A 147 11.85 21.31 4.99
N TYR A 148 10.89 22.04 4.43
CA TYR A 148 10.68 22.11 2.99
C TYR A 148 10.81 23.53 2.42
N PHE A 149 10.63 24.54 3.25
CA PHE A 149 10.67 25.96 2.88
C PHE A 149 11.48 26.78 3.91
N PRO A 150 12.74 26.40 4.21
CA PRO A 150 13.50 27.05 5.27
C PRO A 150 13.82 28.53 4.97
N ALA A 151 13.81 28.95 3.70
CA ALA A 151 13.96 30.36 3.32
C ALA A 151 12.78 31.23 3.80
N GLU A 152 11.60 30.63 4.03
CA GLU A 152 10.38 31.32 4.45
C GLU A 152 10.22 31.41 5.99
N LEU A 153 11.16 30.84 6.75
CA LEU A 153 11.16 30.96 8.22
C LEU A 153 11.07 32.41 8.76
N PRO A 154 11.68 33.43 8.13
CA PRO A 154 11.54 34.80 8.58
C PRO A 154 10.12 35.35 8.57
N TYR A 155 9.22 34.74 7.76
CA TYR A 155 7.81 35.14 7.70
C TYR A 155 6.93 34.39 8.70
N LEU A 156 7.40 33.26 9.27
CA LEU A 156 6.70 32.56 10.34
C LEU A 156 6.72 33.36 11.63
N ALA A 157 5.56 33.57 12.25
CA ALA A 157 5.47 34.26 13.54
C ALA A 157 6.22 33.46 14.61
N ASP A 158 7.13 34.11 15.31
CA ASP A 158 7.91 33.55 16.40
C ASP A 158 7.13 33.55 17.73
N VAL A 159 5.90 32.99 17.69
CA VAL A 159 4.94 32.98 18.79
C VAL A 159 4.59 31.56 19.19
N LEU A 160 4.42 31.30 20.48
CA LEU A 160 3.90 30.04 21.02
C LEU A 160 2.58 29.67 20.36
N SER A 161 2.29 28.38 20.30
CA SER A 161 0.96 27.94 19.90
C SER A 161 -0.06 28.15 21.03
N PRO A 162 -1.37 28.23 20.74
CA PRO A 162 -2.42 28.31 21.77
C PRO A 162 -2.31 27.26 22.87
N MET A 163 -1.91 26.02 22.51
CA MET A 163 -1.64 24.95 23.45
C MET A 163 -0.52 25.35 24.43
N GLN A 164 0.61 25.78 23.90
CA GLN A 164 1.77 26.17 24.73
C GLN A 164 1.48 27.36 25.61
N ALA A 165 0.89 28.41 25.04
CA ALA A 165 0.53 29.63 25.78
C ALA A 165 -0.46 29.36 26.92
N HIS A 166 -1.45 28.45 26.70
CA HIS A 166 -2.41 28.08 27.74
C HIS A 166 -1.76 27.20 28.81
N CYS A 167 -0.95 26.22 28.43
CA CYS A 167 -0.24 25.38 29.39
C CYS A 167 0.68 26.18 30.30
N GLU A 168 1.39 27.15 29.72
CA GLU A 168 2.23 28.09 30.49
C GLU A 168 1.40 28.98 31.44
N ASN A 169 0.28 29.52 30.97
CA ASN A 169 -0.64 30.28 31.79
C ASN A 169 -1.15 29.45 33.00
N ILE A 170 -1.50 28.17 32.80
CA ILE A 170 -1.89 27.29 33.90
C ILE A 170 -0.73 27.09 34.89
N LYS A 171 0.46 26.74 34.39
CA LYS A 171 1.64 26.50 35.25
C LYS A 171 2.09 27.71 36.03
N LYS A 172 1.94 28.92 35.47
CA LYS A 172 2.18 30.17 36.23
C LYS A 172 1.21 30.38 37.37
N ARG A 173 -0.08 30.02 37.20
CA ARG A 173 -1.09 30.12 38.25
C ARG A 173 -0.98 28.98 39.28
N VAL A 174 -0.57 27.79 38.82
CA VAL A 174 -0.44 26.58 39.63
C VAL A 174 0.93 25.93 39.35
N PRO A 175 2.01 26.35 40.00
CA PRO A 175 3.38 25.96 39.64
C PRO A 175 3.65 24.43 39.61
N ASN A 176 2.94 23.66 40.43
CA ASN A 176 3.10 22.19 40.49
C ASN A 176 2.12 21.45 39.57
N ALA A 177 1.29 22.14 38.76
CA ALA A 177 0.35 21.50 37.90
C ALA A 177 1.06 20.73 36.78
N LYS A 178 0.59 19.51 36.53
CA LYS A 178 0.79 18.81 35.27
C LYS A 178 -0.30 19.20 34.29
N VAL A 179 0.02 19.45 33.03
CA VAL A 179 -0.96 19.90 32.04
C VAL A 179 -1.06 18.90 30.90
N VAL A 180 -2.26 18.40 30.66
CA VAL A 180 -2.59 17.51 29.57
C VAL A 180 -3.39 18.29 28.53
N PHE A 181 -2.89 18.35 27.29
CA PHE A 181 -3.66 18.89 26.19
C PHE A 181 -4.55 17.80 25.58
N ILE A 182 -5.81 18.11 25.30
CA ILE A 182 -6.74 17.19 24.63
C ILE A 182 -7.30 17.86 23.39
N GLY A 183 -7.13 17.21 22.20
CA GLY A 183 -7.57 17.81 20.95
C GLY A 183 -7.53 16.90 19.71
N PRO A 184 -7.85 17.42 18.51
CA PRO A 184 -8.01 16.63 17.29
C PRO A 184 -6.69 16.34 16.55
N CYS A 185 -5.54 16.79 17.06
CA CYS A 185 -4.31 16.94 16.30
C CYS A 185 -3.21 16.00 16.75
N VAL A 186 -2.69 15.18 15.81
CA VAL A 186 -1.57 14.26 16.06
C VAL A 186 -0.24 15.00 16.26
N SER A 187 -0.02 16.09 15.49
CA SER A 187 1.25 16.84 15.56
C SER A 187 1.47 17.54 16.88
N LYS A 188 0.42 17.73 17.69
CA LYS A 188 0.55 18.32 19.04
C LYS A 188 1.28 17.41 20.03
N LYS A 189 1.31 16.08 19.79
CA LYS A 189 2.15 15.15 20.57
C LYS A 189 3.64 15.45 20.37
N ASP A 190 4.05 15.64 19.11
CA ASP A 190 5.43 16.01 18.77
C ASP A 190 5.78 17.41 19.24
N GLU A 191 4.85 18.36 19.15
CA GLU A 191 5.06 19.72 19.67
C GLU A 191 5.32 19.72 21.18
N ALA A 192 4.57 18.92 21.94
CA ALA A 192 4.74 18.80 23.39
C ALA A 192 6.07 18.13 23.75
N GLU A 193 6.50 17.12 22.97
CA GLU A 193 7.76 16.42 23.18
C GLU A 193 8.96 17.26 22.77
N HIS A 194 8.85 18.01 21.66
CA HIS A 194 9.95 18.80 21.11
C HIS A 194 10.19 20.11 21.90
N TYR A 195 9.13 20.72 22.41
CA TYR A 195 9.15 21.92 23.22
C TYR A 195 8.74 21.58 24.67
N GLU A 196 9.70 21.02 25.42
CA GLU A 196 9.46 20.56 26.79
C GLU A 196 9.06 21.74 27.72
N GLY A 197 8.39 21.44 28.81
CA GLY A 197 8.02 22.40 29.85
C GLY A 197 6.59 22.96 29.74
N PHE A 198 5.94 22.88 28.58
CA PHE A 198 4.57 23.33 28.38
C PHE A 198 3.55 22.24 28.72
N ALA A 199 3.16 21.39 27.74
CA ALA A 199 2.28 20.26 27.98
C ALA A 199 3.06 19.03 28.42
N ASP A 200 2.59 18.31 29.46
CA ASP A 200 3.23 17.11 29.99
C ASP A 200 2.78 15.84 29.23
N ALA A 201 1.57 15.87 28.63
CA ALA A 201 1.05 14.84 27.74
C ALA A 201 0.00 15.43 26.78
N VAL A 202 -0.26 14.69 25.70
CA VAL A 202 -1.27 15.07 24.70
C VAL A 202 -2.15 13.88 24.37
N LEU A 203 -3.44 14.02 24.59
CA LEU A 203 -4.47 13.05 24.18
C LEU A 203 -5.20 13.53 22.94
N THR A 204 -5.53 12.62 22.05
CA THR A 204 -6.50 12.87 21.00
C THR A 204 -7.91 12.66 21.52
N PHE A 205 -8.93 13.17 20.82
CA PHE A 205 -10.31 12.91 21.17
C PHE A 205 -10.66 11.41 21.11
N GLU A 206 -10.02 10.64 20.22
CA GLU A 206 -10.19 9.19 20.15
C GLU A 206 -9.70 8.50 21.44
N GLU A 207 -8.50 8.86 21.92
CA GLU A 207 -7.95 8.34 23.18
C GLU A 207 -8.85 8.69 24.37
N LEU A 208 -9.34 9.94 24.43
CA LEU A 208 -10.27 10.36 25.48
C LEU A 208 -11.59 9.60 25.41
N THR A 209 -12.19 9.46 24.23
CA THR A 209 -13.46 8.75 24.06
C THR A 209 -13.33 7.30 24.49
N ASN A 210 -12.28 6.60 24.04
CA ASN A 210 -12.00 5.22 24.45
C ASN A 210 -11.81 5.09 25.96
N TRP A 211 -11.19 6.09 26.60
CA TRP A 211 -11.00 6.08 28.05
C TRP A 211 -12.31 6.30 28.80
N LEU A 212 -13.14 7.27 28.38
CA LEU A 212 -14.47 7.51 28.97
C LEU A 212 -15.37 6.25 28.86
N GLU A 213 -15.34 5.59 27.70
CA GLU A 213 -16.08 4.33 27.47
C GLU A 213 -15.60 3.21 28.39
N ALA A 214 -14.28 3.05 28.53
CA ALA A 214 -13.68 2.03 29.40
C ALA A 214 -14.05 2.23 30.88
N GLU A 215 -14.20 3.47 31.35
CA GLU A 215 -14.60 3.82 32.71
C GLU A 215 -16.15 3.96 32.87
N HIS A 216 -16.91 3.66 31.80
CA HIS A 216 -18.38 3.79 31.79
C HIS A 216 -18.90 5.20 32.17
N ILE A 217 -18.12 6.25 31.80
CA ILE A 217 -18.49 7.64 32.05
C ILE A 217 -19.32 8.15 30.87
N THR A 218 -20.58 8.46 31.11
CA THR A 218 -21.47 9.08 30.13
C THR A 218 -21.34 10.60 30.18
N LEU A 219 -21.24 11.21 29.00
CA LEU A 219 -21.28 12.67 28.83
C LEU A 219 -22.72 13.14 28.88
N GLU A 220 -23.01 14.10 29.75
CA GLU A 220 -24.35 14.68 29.90
C GLU A 220 -24.41 15.97 29.07
N PRO A 221 -25.46 16.18 28.23
CA PRO A 221 -25.64 17.42 27.49
C PRO A 221 -25.80 18.60 28.45
N GLU A 222 -24.87 19.51 28.39
CA GLU A 222 -24.88 20.73 29.17
C GLU A 222 -24.16 21.83 28.38
N MET A 223 -24.90 22.86 27.98
CA MET A 223 -24.38 23.97 27.24
C MET A 223 -24.11 25.16 28.17
N ASP A 224 -23.00 25.83 27.97
CA ASP A 224 -22.63 27.00 28.76
C ASP A 224 -23.25 28.28 28.17
N GLU A 225 -23.79 29.12 29.03
CA GLU A 225 -24.40 30.39 28.62
C GLU A 225 -23.43 31.54 28.47
N THR A 226 -22.12 31.31 28.64
CA THR A 226 -21.09 32.37 28.60
C THR A 226 -20.87 32.91 27.18
N LYS A 227 -21.00 34.24 27.05
CA LYS A 227 -20.73 34.98 25.79
C LYS A 227 -19.27 35.41 25.60
N GLU A 228 -18.40 35.14 26.56
CA GLU A 228 -17.00 35.59 26.57
C GLU A 228 -16.07 34.50 26.07
N SER A 229 -16.04 34.31 24.74
CA SER A 229 -15.31 33.15 24.19
C SER A 229 -15.09 33.25 22.68
N ARG A 230 -14.82 34.43 22.14
CA ARG A 230 -14.58 34.64 20.69
C ARG A 230 -13.49 33.73 20.15
N ALA A 231 -12.43 33.49 20.91
CA ALA A 231 -11.31 32.65 20.52
C ALA A 231 -11.67 31.16 20.35
N ARG A 232 -12.89 30.73 20.69
CA ARG A 232 -13.42 29.40 20.32
C ARG A 232 -13.51 29.19 18.80
N PHE A 233 -13.47 30.26 17.98
CA PHE A 233 -13.40 30.18 16.52
C PHE A 233 -12.07 29.64 15.97
N PHE A 234 -10.98 29.65 16.72
CA PHE A 234 -9.65 29.25 16.27
C PHE A 234 -9.56 27.90 15.52
N PRO A 235 -10.34 26.86 15.85
CA PRO A 235 -10.24 25.58 15.14
C PRO A 235 -10.90 25.57 13.75
N THR A 236 -11.51 26.66 13.31
CA THR A 236 -12.17 26.77 12.00
C THR A 236 -11.30 27.51 10.99
N ASN A 237 -11.56 27.29 9.70
CA ASN A 237 -10.87 28.03 8.64
C ASN A 237 -11.23 29.54 8.71
N GLY A 238 -10.22 30.39 8.72
CA GLY A 238 -10.37 31.83 8.96
C GLY A 238 -10.76 32.17 10.40
N GLY A 239 -10.69 31.21 11.31
CA GLY A 239 -11.11 31.38 12.69
C GLY A 239 -10.22 32.34 13.48
N ILE A 240 -8.91 32.29 13.25
CA ILE A 240 -7.97 33.25 13.84
C ILE A 240 -8.31 34.66 13.36
N LEU A 241 -8.48 34.84 12.04
CA LEU A 241 -8.79 36.15 11.44
C LEU A 241 -10.09 36.76 11.98
N LYS A 242 -11.11 35.93 12.21
CA LYS A 242 -12.41 36.37 12.79
C LYS A 242 -12.29 36.91 14.21
N THR A 243 -11.27 36.49 14.93
CA THR A 243 -11.06 36.93 16.33
C THR A 243 -10.25 38.20 16.42
N MET A 244 -9.52 38.57 15.36
CA MET A 244 -8.62 39.71 15.30
C MET A 244 -9.31 41.02 14.92
N GLU A 245 -8.70 42.12 15.25
CA GLU A 245 -9.10 43.45 14.74
C GLU A 245 -8.85 43.51 13.21
N PRO A 246 -9.81 43.96 12.40
CA PRO A 246 -9.63 44.03 10.97
C PRO A 246 -8.65 45.10 10.53
N GLY A 247 -7.80 44.81 9.53
CA GLY A 247 -6.99 45.85 8.83
C GLY A 247 -5.83 46.44 9.61
N ILE A 248 -5.35 45.79 10.68
CA ILE A 248 -4.18 46.26 11.46
C ILE A 248 -2.99 46.48 10.52
N GLY A 249 -2.33 47.61 10.63
CA GLY A 249 -1.12 47.94 9.89
C GLY A 249 -1.26 47.90 8.35
N GLY A 250 -2.49 47.87 7.81
CA GLY A 250 -2.75 47.81 6.38
C GLY A 250 -2.47 46.43 5.74
N TYR A 251 -2.37 45.37 6.54
CA TYR A 251 -2.20 44.00 6.01
C TYR A 251 -3.50 43.45 5.41
N THR A 252 -3.35 42.71 4.30
CA THR A 252 -4.42 41.87 3.76
C THR A 252 -4.48 40.56 4.53
N TYR A 253 -5.67 40.19 5.01
CA TYR A 253 -5.86 38.98 5.79
C TYR A 253 -6.28 37.82 4.87
N MET A 254 -5.56 36.69 4.93
CA MET A 254 -5.80 35.50 4.12
C MET A 254 -5.84 34.26 5.00
N SER A 255 -6.76 33.35 4.70
CA SER A 255 -6.81 32.04 5.34
C SER A 255 -6.53 30.96 4.30
N ILE A 256 -5.59 30.08 4.59
CA ILE A 256 -5.13 29.01 3.70
C ILE A 256 -5.12 27.69 4.48
N ASP A 257 -5.85 26.71 3.98
CA ASP A 257 -5.94 25.39 4.57
C ASP A 257 -5.60 24.27 3.58
N GLY A 258 -5.15 23.14 4.10
CA GLY A 258 -4.64 22.03 3.30
C GLY A 258 -3.17 22.21 2.87
N VAL A 259 -2.38 21.12 3.00
CA VAL A 259 -0.91 21.18 2.78
C VAL A 259 -0.55 21.63 1.36
N GLU A 260 -1.30 21.19 0.32
CA GLU A 260 -0.98 21.58 -1.06
C GLU A 260 -1.17 23.07 -1.27
N ASN A 261 -2.27 23.65 -0.76
CA ASN A 261 -2.50 25.11 -0.82
C ASN A 261 -1.42 25.88 -0.03
N CYS A 262 -1.03 25.37 1.15
CA CYS A 262 0.07 25.96 1.92
C CYS A 262 1.40 25.97 1.13
N LYS A 263 1.70 24.87 0.39
CA LYS A 263 2.90 24.78 -0.46
C LYS A 263 2.86 25.79 -1.62
N GLU A 264 1.69 25.98 -2.22
CA GLU A 264 1.52 26.96 -3.30
C GLU A 264 1.73 28.39 -2.78
N ALA A 265 1.10 28.73 -1.65
CA ALA A 265 1.27 30.04 -1.03
C ALA A 265 2.75 30.31 -0.63
N LEU A 266 3.45 29.31 -0.07
CA LEU A 266 4.86 29.44 0.28
C LEU A 266 5.75 29.69 -0.95
N ARG A 267 5.46 29.03 -2.10
CA ARG A 267 6.14 29.29 -3.38
C ARG A 267 5.85 30.69 -3.93
N ASP A 268 4.64 31.19 -3.74
CA ASP A 268 4.26 32.53 -4.17
C ASP A 268 4.91 33.60 -3.28
N ILE A 269 5.11 33.32 -1.99
CA ILE A 269 5.93 34.16 -1.09
C ILE A 269 7.40 34.13 -1.56
N GLU A 270 7.98 32.96 -1.77
CA GLU A 270 9.36 32.77 -2.26
C GLU A 270 9.61 33.52 -3.58
N SER A 271 8.61 33.52 -4.49
CA SER A 271 8.70 34.24 -5.76
C SER A 271 8.37 35.74 -5.67
N GLY A 272 8.11 36.27 -4.48
CA GLY A 272 7.81 37.68 -4.26
C GLY A 272 6.50 38.17 -4.86
N LYS A 273 5.47 37.30 -4.99
CA LYS A 273 4.14 37.67 -5.51
C LYS A 273 3.19 38.13 -4.40
N ILE A 274 3.46 37.80 -3.15
CA ILE A 274 2.60 38.09 -2.00
C ILE A 274 3.33 39.11 -1.11
N HIS A 275 2.67 40.23 -0.88
CA HIS A 275 3.18 41.35 -0.08
C HIS A 275 2.11 41.86 0.89
N LYS A 276 2.55 42.41 2.00
CA LYS A 276 1.73 43.03 3.04
C LYS A 276 0.54 42.17 3.46
N CYS A 277 0.81 40.90 3.77
CA CYS A 277 -0.22 39.91 4.11
C CYS A 277 -0.02 39.30 5.50
N PHE A 278 -1.13 39.10 6.20
CA PHE A 278 -1.22 38.24 7.36
C PHE A 278 -1.94 36.95 6.97
N ILE A 279 -1.28 35.80 7.10
CA ILE A 279 -1.74 34.54 6.58
C ILE A 279 -1.99 33.52 7.70
N GLU A 280 -3.25 33.20 7.92
CA GLU A 280 -3.63 32.05 8.72
C GLU A 280 -3.38 30.78 7.90
N MET A 281 -2.43 29.92 8.36
CA MET A 281 -2.15 28.65 7.67
C MET A 281 -2.47 27.44 8.53
N SER A 282 -3.13 26.44 7.94
CA SER A 282 -3.39 25.16 8.57
C SER A 282 -3.19 23.98 7.60
N SER A 283 -2.65 22.86 8.08
CA SER A 283 -2.38 21.68 7.26
C SER A 283 -3.63 20.85 6.92
N CYS A 284 -4.69 20.97 7.72
CA CYS A 284 -5.93 20.24 7.57
C CYS A 284 -6.95 21.07 6.80
N THR A 285 -7.65 20.46 5.83
CA THR A 285 -8.79 21.11 5.15
C THR A 285 -9.91 21.35 6.15
N GLY A 286 -10.42 22.57 6.24
CA GLY A 286 -11.35 23.02 7.29
C GLY A 286 -10.67 23.40 8.61
N SER A 287 -9.34 23.51 8.65
CA SER A 287 -8.53 23.73 9.85
C SER A 287 -8.63 22.60 10.88
N CYS A 288 -8.59 22.89 12.20
CA CYS A 288 -8.56 21.84 13.23
C CYS A 288 -9.84 21.01 13.32
N VAL A 289 -11.01 21.54 12.94
CA VAL A 289 -12.26 20.76 12.88
C VAL A 289 -12.22 19.70 11.77
N GLY A 290 -11.38 19.89 10.72
CA GLY A 290 -11.03 18.89 9.72
C GLY A 290 -9.77 18.10 10.08
N GLY A 291 -9.37 18.06 11.34
CA GLY A 291 -8.17 17.36 11.79
C GLY A 291 -8.24 15.84 11.60
N PRO A 292 -7.10 15.12 11.61
CA PRO A 292 -7.05 13.71 11.25
C PRO A 292 -7.91 12.79 12.13
N VAL A 293 -8.11 13.14 13.41
CA VAL A 293 -8.98 12.37 14.31
C VAL A 293 -10.46 12.64 13.99
N MET A 294 -10.81 13.86 13.62
CA MET A 294 -12.17 14.24 13.22
C MET A 294 -12.54 13.62 11.86
N GLU A 295 -11.68 13.81 10.85
CA GLU A 295 -11.87 13.35 9.47
C GLU A 295 -11.99 11.82 9.38
N LYS A 296 -11.17 11.08 10.11
CA LYS A 296 -11.20 9.62 10.11
C LYS A 296 -12.56 9.03 10.49
N PHE A 297 -13.31 9.71 11.31
CA PHE A 297 -14.64 9.27 11.74
C PHE A 297 -15.77 9.82 10.87
N HIS A 298 -15.44 10.27 9.64
CA HIS A 298 -16.40 10.74 8.64
C HIS A 298 -17.29 11.90 9.10
N ARG A 299 -16.75 12.80 9.91
CA ARG A 299 -17.47 13.98 10.33
C ARG A 299 -17.58 14.99 9.19
N SER A 300 -18.65 15.79 9.22
CA SER A 300 -18.86 16.86 8.24
C SER A 300 -18.18 18.13 8.70
N PRO A 301 -17.14 18.65 7.99
CA PRO A 301 -16.47 19.90 8.37
C PRO A 301 -17.42 21.11 8.40
N ILE A 302 -18.51 21.07 7.62
CA ILE A 302 -19.54 22.14 7.63
C ILE A 302 -20.36 22.07 8.90
N HIS A 303 -20.82 20.90 9.31
CA HIS A 303 -21.55 20.70 10.55
C HIS A 303 -20.69 21.08 11.76
N ASP A 304 -19.43 20.64 11.74
CA ASP A 304 -18.47 20.90 12.82
C ASP A 304 -18.12 22.40 12.93
N TYR A 305 -18.00 23.08 11.79
CA TYR A 305 -17.92 24.55 11.77
C TYR A 305 -19.13 25.22 12.43
N MET A 306 -20.34 24.74 12.10
CA MET A 306 -21.58 25.31 12.66
C MET A 306 -21.69 25.06 14.16
N ALA A 307 -21.23 23.91 14.65
CA ALA A 307 -21.18 23.61 16.09
C ALA A 307 -20.27 24.59 16.82
N VAL A 308 -19.06 24.83 16.29
CA VAL A 308 -18.13 25.83 16.83
C VAL A 308 -18.71 27.24 16.77
N ALA A 309 -19.32 27.64 15.64
CA ALA A 309 -19.87 28.97 15.46
C ALA A 309 -21.05 29.28 16.42
N ARG A 310 -21.85 28.27 16.77
CA ARG A 310 -22.92 28.42 17.76
C ARG A 310 -22.40 28.51 19.19
N TYR A 311 -21.26 27.87 19.46
CA TYR A 311 -20.63 27.84 20.78
C TYR A 311 -19.70 29.02 21.04
N ALA A 312 -19.13 29.63 19.98
CA ALA A 312 -18.28 30.81 20.11
C ALA A 312 -19.05 32.04 20.53
N GLY A 313 -18.49 32.79 21.47
CA GLY A 313 -19.04 34.07 21.93
C GLY A 313 -18.54 35.26 21.12
N GLU A 314 -18.96 36.46 21.55
CA GLU A 314 -18.64 37.73 20.88
C GLU A 314 -17.42 38.43 21.46
N LYS A 315 -17.09 38.16 22.73
CA LYS A 315 -16.01 38.82 23.48
C LYS A 315 -14.84 37.88 23.70
N ASP A 316 -13.65 38.46 23.87
CA ASP A 316 -12.45 37.70 24.22
C ASP A 316 -12.47 37.25 25.68
N PHE A 317 -11.73 36.18 25.99
CA PHE A 317 -11.53 35.74 27.36
C PHE A 317 -10.79 36.83 28.17
N GLN A 318 -11.19 36.99 29.41
CA GLN A 318 -10.46 37.86 30.36
C GLN A 318 -9.21 37.12 30.86
N VAL A 319 -8.09 37.39 30.26
CA VAL A 319 -6.80 36.78 30.61
C VAL A 319 -5.70 37.82 30.62
N ALA A 320 -4.78 37.74 31.59
CA ALA A 320 -3.59 38.61 31.62
C ALA A 320 -2.68 38.24 30.43
N GLN A 321 -2.28 39.28 29.68
CA GLN A 321 -1.33 39.09 28.57
C GLN A 321 0.09 38.94 29.14
N PRO A 322 0.82 37.84 28.86
CA PRO A 322 2.21 37.67 29.21
C PRO A 322 3.13 38.66 28.46
N ASP A 323 4.36 38.81 28.92
CA ASP A 323 5.37 39.54 28.16
C ASP A 323 5.64 38.86 26.82
N SER A 324 5.92 39.64 25.78
CA SER A 324 6.21 39.13 24.44
C SER A 324 7.43 38.20 24.40
N LEU A 325 8.40 38.39 25.28
CA LEU A 325 9.57 37.50 25.40
C LEU A 325 9.19 36.11 25.91
N GLU A 326 8.19 36.01 26.77
CA GLU A 326 7.66 34.74 27.28
C GLU A 326 6.87 33.98 26.20
N LEU A 327 6.28 34.71 25.24
CA LEU A 327 5.53 34.13 24.14
C LEU A 327 6.42 33.77 22.96
N LYS A 328 7.72 34.06 23.02
CA LYS A 328 8.63 33.84 21.90
C LYS A 328 8.95 32.38 21.69
N LYS A 329 8.81 31.92 20.43
CA LYS A 329 9.15 30.58 19.98
C LYS A 329 10.20 30.63 18.89
N VAL A 330 11.25 29.84 19.03
CA VAL A 330 12.33 29.79 18.04
C VAL A 330 12.08 28.65 17.07
N PHE A 331 12.19 28.92 15.78
CA PHE A 331 12.11 27.95 14.70
C PHE A 331 13.44 27.90 13.96
N GLU A 332 14.04 26.72 13.92
CA GLU A 332 15.29 26.46 13.20
C GLU A 332 15.03 25.59 11.94
N PRO A 333 15.83 25.78 10.88
CA PRO A 333 15.78 24.91 9.72
C PRO A 333 16.08 23.46 10.12
N ILE A 334 15.30 22.53 9.59
CA ILE A 334 15.54 21.10 9.78
C ILE A 334 16.09 20.53 8.48
N GLU A 335 17.37 20.18 8.49
CA GLU A 335 18.05 19.64 7.31
C GLU A 335 17.49 18.28 6.89
N ARG A 336 17.20 18.14 5.61
CA ARG A 336 16.89 16.87 4.96
C ARG A 336 18.15 16.29 4.32
N ARG A 337 18.49 15.06 4.64
CA ARG A 337 19.75 14.40 4.26
C ARG A 337 19.90 14.05 2.77
N TYR A 338 18.97 14.43 1.89
CA TYR A 338 18.97 13.96 0.51
C TYR A 338 19.12 15.13 -0.46
N GLY A 339 20.24 15.11 -1.24
CA GLY A 339 20.38 15.96 -2.42
C GLY A 339 19.50 15.48 -3.57
N MET A 340 19.17 16.35 -4.51
CA MET A 340 18.47 15.94 -5.73
C MET A 340 19.38 15.12 -6.63
N PRO A 341 18.93 13.97 -7.17
CA PRO A 341 19.70 13.22 -8.16
C PRO A 341 19.85 14.03 -9.46
N SER A 342 20.91 13.75 -10.20
CA SER A 342 21.13 14.31 -11.54
C SER A 342 20.11 13.77 -12.54
N GLU A 343 19.89 14.49 -13.64
CA GLU A 343 19.03 14.03 -14.74
C GLU A 343 19.44 12.68 -15.34
N ASN A 344 20.74 12.39 -15.36
CA ASN A 344 21.28 11.11 -15.84
C ASN A 344 20.88 9.96 -14.91
N GLU A 345 20.97 10.15 -13.59
CA GLU A 345 20.55 9.15 -12.60
C GLU A 345 19.04 8.88 -12.66
N ILE A 346 18.24 9.93 -12.81
CA ILE A 346 16.79 9.81 -13.00
C ILE A 346 16.48 8.99 -14.26
N THR A 347 17.14 9.32 -15.38
CA THR A 347 16.94 8.65 -16.67
C THR A 347 17.36 7.17 -16.61
N GLU A 348 18.45 6.85 -15.93
CA GLU A 348 18.88 5.47 -15.74
C GLU A 348 17.86 4.64 -14.94
N ILE A 349 17.29 5.22 -13.89
CA ILE A 349 16.25 4.56 -13.10
C ILE A 349 14.98 4.37 -13.94
N LEU A 350 14.58 5.37 -14.73
CA LEU A 350 13.44 5.27 -15.65
C LEU A 350 13.63 4.12 -16.65
N ARG A 351 14.82 3.96 -17.22
CA ARG A 351 15.17 2.83 -18.10
C ARG A 351 15.00 1.49 -17.39
N LYS A 352 15.48 1.37 -16.15
CA LYS A 352 15.30 0.15 -15.32
C LYS A 352 13.82 -0.15 -15.04
N MET A 353 12.96 0.86 -15.10
CA MET A 353 11.50 0.74 -14.99
C MET A 353 10.80 0.48 -16.33
N GLY A 354 11.54 0.21 -17.41
CA GLY A 354 10.98 0.04 -18.76
C GLY A 354 10.52 1.36 -19.41
N LYS A 355 11.02 2.51 -18.93
CA LYS A 355 10.68 3.84 -19.46
C LYS A 355 11.85 4.36 -20.26
N THR A 356 11.87 4.05 -21.56
CA THR A 356 13.00 4.40 -22.46
C THR A 356 12.74 5.68 -23.25
N LYS A 357 11.47 6.05 -23.41
CA LYS A 357 11.01 7.24 -24.14
C LYS A 357 10.03 8.03 -23.29
N PRO A 358 9.84 9.33 -23.54
CA PRO A 358 8.86 10.15 -22.83
C PRO A 358 7.43 9.59 -22.88
N GLU A 359 7.02 8.95 -23.98
CA GLU A 359 5.70 8.34 -24.15
C GLU A 359 5.46 7.17 -23.20
N ASP A 360 6.53 6.52 -22.72
CA ASP A 360 6.46 5.43 -21.75
C ASP A 360 6.15 5.94 -20.33
N GLU A 361 6.34 7.23 -20.07
CA GLU A 361 6.07 7.88 -18.78
C GLU A 361 4.57 8.16 -18.61
N LEU A 362 3.77 7.12 -18.36
CA LEU A 362 2.30 7.21 -18.27
C LEU A 362 1.79 8.12 -17.14
N ASN A 363 2.60 8.44 -16.14
CA ASN A 363 2.26 9.27 -14.99
C ASN A 363 0.93 8.89 -14.31
N CYS A 364 0.63 7.58 -14.29
CA CYS A 364 -0.68 7.02 -13.90
C CYS A 364 -0.97 7.06 -12.39
N GLY A 365 0.00 7.41 -11.56
CA GLY A 365 -0.15 7.52 -10.10
C GLY A 365 -0.38 6.20 -9.33
N SER A 366 -0.46 5.04 -10.00
CA SER A 366 -0.77 3.75 -9.35
C SER A 366 0.21 3.36 -8.24
N CYS A 367 1.48 3.72 -8.38
CA CYS A 367 2.54 3.49 -7.40
C CYS A 367 2.53 4.46 -6.20
N GLY A 368 1.64 5.47 -6.21
CA GLY A 368 1.55 6.48 -5.17
C GLY A 368 2.34 7.77 -5.43
N TYR A 369 3.09 7.86 -6.53
CA TYR A 369 3.77 9.08 -7.00
C TYR A 369 3.02 9.68 -8.18
N ASN A 370 3.01 11.01 -8.29
CA ASN A 370 2.23 11.69 -9.32
C ASN A 370 2.85 11.52 -10.72
N THR A 371 4.18 11.49 -10.81
CA THR A 371 4.91 11.30 -12.05
C THR A 371 5.89 10.13 -11.97
N CYS A 372 6.26 9.57 -13.13
CA CYS A 372 7.29 8.54 -13.23
C CYS A 372 8.66 9.06 -12.76
N ARG A 373 8.95 10.35 -13.01
CA ARG A 373 10.19 11.02 -12.56
C ARG A 373 10.23 11.17 -11.04
N GLU A 374 9.13 11.59 -10.38
CA GLU A 374 9.04 11.62 -8.91
C GLU A 374 9.30 10.24 -8.31
N LYS A 375 8.77 9.18 -8.95
CA LYS A 375 9.06 7.81 -8.51
C LYS A 375 10.53 7.45 -8.69
N ALA A 376 11.16 7.85 -9.79
CA ALA A 376 12.59 7.60 -10.01
C ALA A 376 13.44 8.28 -8.93
N VAL A 377 13.13 9.52 -8.57
CA VAL A 377 13.75 10.23 -7.44
C VAL A 377 13.53 9.47 -6.12
N ALA A 378 12.32 8.97 -5.89
CA ALA A 378 12.02 8.18 -4.69
C ALA A 378 12.79 6.85 -4.64
N ILE A 379 13.00 6.19 -5.79
CA ILE A 379 13.84 4.98 -5.89
C ILE A 379 15.30 5.32 -5.58
N TYR A 380 15.82 6.42 -6.13
CA TYR A 380 17.18 6.90 -5.84
C TYR A 380 17.43 7.06 -4.34
N HIS A 381 16.47 7.62 -3.62
CA HIS A 381 16.53 7.80 -2.17
C HIS A 381 16.16 6.53 -1.36
N GLY A 382 15.95 5.40 -2.01
CA GLY A 382 15.55 4.15 -1.32
C GLY A 382 14.16 4.19 -0.67
N LYS A 383 13.28 5.11 -1.13
CA LYS A 383 11.90 5.25 -0.63
C LYS A 383 10.90 4.39 -1.38
N ALA A 384 11.22 3.99 -2.60
CA ALA A 384 10.36 3.21 -3.48
C ALA A 384 11.13 2.07 -4.15
N GLU A 385 10.40 1.05 -4.56
CA GLU A 385 10.90 -0.07 -5.34
C GLU A 385 10.37 -0.04 -6.78
N ILE A 386 11.13 -0.56 -7.73
CA ILE A 386 10.70 -0.69 -9.13
C ILE A 386 9.41 -1.50 -9.22
N SER A 387 9.30 -2.56 -8.43
CA SER A 387 8.14 -3.46 -8.31
C SER A 387 6.81 -2.77 -7.97
N MET A 388 6.83 -1.55 -7.45
CA MET A 388 5.60 -0.77 -7.21
C MET A 388 4.96 -0.25 -8.52
N CYS A 389 5.64 -0.33 -9.67
CA CYS A 389 5.09 0.12 -10.95
C CYS A 389 4.17 -0.93 -11.56
N LEU A 390 2.86 -0.68 -11.57
CA LEU A 390 1.89 -1.64 -12.10
C LEU A 390 2.11 -1.94 -13.59
N PRO A 391 2.30 -0.96 -14.49
CA PRO A 391 2.62 -1.24 -15.90
C PRO A 391 3.87 -2.10 -16.06
N PHE A 392 4.94 -1.81 -15.32
CA PHE A 392 6.17 -2.61 -15.34
C PHE A 392 5.94 -4.05 -14.86
N LEU A 393 5.17 -4.24 -13.77
CA LEU A 393 4.85 -5.59 -13.27
C LEU A 393 4.00 -6.37 -14.27
N LYS A 394 3.03 -5.70 -14.91
CA LYS A 394 2.19 -6.31 -15.94
C LYS A 394 3.04 -6.77 -17.12
N GLU A 395 3.85 -5.89 -17.67
CA GLU A 395 4.76 -6.19 -18.79
C GLU A 395 5.74 -7.32 -18.43
N LYS A 396 6.34 -7.28 -17.24
CA LYS A 396 7.25 -8.33 -16.77
C LYS A 396 6.52 -9.67 -16.63
N ALA A 397 5.28 -9.69 -16.14
CA ALA A 397 4.49 -10.91 -16.00
C ALA A 397 4.09 -11.48 -17.37
N GLU A 398 3.68 -10.63 -18.31
CA GLU A 398 3.34 -11.01 -19.68
C GLU A 398 4.57 -11.55 -20.43
N ASN A 399 5.71 -10.86 -20.35
CA ASN A 399 6.96 -11.30 -20.95
C ASN A 399 7.46 -12.62 -20.34
N PHE A 400 7.37 -12.79 -19.02
CA PHE A 400 7.78 -14.03 -18.36
C PHE A 400 6.88 -15.19 -18.73
N SER A 401 5.56 -14.99 -18.71
CA SER A 401 4.58 -15.98 -19.14
C SER A 401 4.78 -16.35 -20.61
N GLY A 402 4.90 -15.35 -21.48
CA GLY A 402 5.19 -15.56 -22.91
C GLY A 402 6.51 -16.27 -23.15
N CYS A 403 7.54 -15.98 -22.38
CA CYS A 403 8.85 -16.66 -22.47
C CYS A 403 8.74 -18.14 -22.11
N ILE A 404 8.06 -18.48 -21.00
CA ILE A 404 7.86 -19.89 -20.61
C ILE A 404 7.06 -20.64 -21.68
N VAL A 405 5.94 -20.08 -22.11
CA VAL A 405 5.03 -20.69 -23.08
C VAL A 405 5.73 -20.91 -24.43
N ASN A 406 6.54 -19.97 -24.90
CA ASN A 406 7.19 -20.07 -26.21
C ASN A 406 8.49 -20.89 -26.21
N ASN A 407 9.16 -21.04 -25.06
CA ASN A 407 10.39 -21.84 -24.96
C ASN A 407 10.16 -23.29 -24.52
N THR A 408 8.93 -23.68 -24.19
CA THR A 408 8.62 -25.10 -23.94
C THR A 408 8.75 -25.88 -25.25
N PRO A 409 9.38 -27.09 -25.24
CA PRO A 409 9.44 -27.96 -26.41
C PRO A 409 8.07 -28.52 -26.82
N ASN A 410 7.12 -28.55 -25.89
CA ASN A 410 5.78 -29.06 -26.15
C ASN A 410 4.90 -28.01 -26.82
N GLY A 411 4.11 -28.40 -27.79
CA GLY A 411 3.05 -27.58 -28.36
C GLY A 411 2.00 -27.28 -27.31
N LEU A 412 1.57 -26.01 -27.25
CA LEU A 412 0.51 -25.57 -26.35
C LEU A 412 -0.55 -24.84 -27.17
N VAL A 413 -1.80 -25.31 -27.04
CA VAL A 413 -2.99 -24.72 -27.64
C VAL A 413 -4.01 -24.50 -26.52
N VAL A 414 -4.46 -23.25 -26.34
CA VAL A 414 -5.48 -22.90 -25.35
C VAL A 414 -6.75 -22.50 -26.08
N VAL A 415 -7.89 -23.10 -25.67
CA VAL A 415 -9.21 -22.81 -26.24
C VAL A 415 -10.21 -22.45 -25.16
N ASN A 416 -11.21 -21.65 -25.50
CA ASN A 416 -12.33 -21.32 -24.62
C ASN A 416 -13.45 -22.38 -24.66
N ASP A 417 -14.53 -22.15 -23.87
CA ASP A 417 -15.70 -23.03 -23.84
C ASP A 417 -16.42 -23.13 -25.21
N ALA A 418 -16.25 -22.14 -26.09
CA ALA A 418 -16.77 -22.16 -27.47
C ALA A 418 -15.83 -22.88 -28.44
N LEU A 419 -14.75 -23.50 -27.96
CA LEU A 419 -13.70 -24.16 -28.74
C LEU A 419 -12.94 -23.21 -29.69
N GLU A 420 -12.89 -21.93 -29.39
CA GLU A 420 -12.09 -20.94 -30.13
C GLU A 420 -10.68 -20.86 -29.56
N VAL A 421 -9.69 -20.85 -30.46
CA VAL A 421 -8.27 -20.79 -30.08
C VAL A 421 -7.94 -19.41 -29.49
N GLN A 422 -7.56 -19.37 -28.22
CA GLN A 422 -7.18 -18.17 -27.49
C GLN A 422 -5.66 -17.94 -27.48
N GLN A 423 -4.88 -19.02 -27.48
CA GLN A 423 -3.43 -18.95 -27.48
C GLN A 423 -2.82 -20.18 -28.13
N ILE A 424 -1.71 -20.00 -28.84
CA ILE A 424 -0.91 -21.06 -29.45
C ILE A 424 0.58 -20.67 -29.34
N ASN A 425 1.45 -21.61 -28.97
CA ASN A 425 2.87 -21.33 -28.84
C ASN A 425 3.69 -21.74 -30.08
N ALA A 426 4.94 -21.31 -30.13
CA ALA A 426 5.85 -21.60 -31.24
C ALA A 426 6.06 -23.11 -31.50
N ALA A 427 6.04 -23.96 -30.47
CA ALA A 427 6.17 -25.39 -30.63
C ALA A 427 4.92 -26.00 -31.29
N ALA A 428 3.71 -25.57 -30.89
CA ALA A 428 2.46 -26.02 -31.53
C ALA A 428 2.40 -25.57 -33.01
N LEU A 429 2.84 -24.36 -33.32
CA LEU A 429 2.94 -23.90 -34.72
C LEU A 429 3.83 -24.82 -35.56
N ARG A 430 4.97 -25.26 -35.00
CA ARG A 430 5.87 -26.22 -35.70
C ARG A 430 5.23 -27.61 -35.86
N ILE A 431 4.57 -28.14 -34.80
CA ILE A 431 3.93 -29.46 -34.83
C ILE A 431 2.78 -29.47 -35.84
N LEU A 432 2.00 -28.41 -35.88
CA LEU A 432 0.83 -28.27 -36.75
C LEU A 432 1.14 -27.59 -38.09
N ASN A 433 2.42 -27.41 -38.41
CA ASN A 433 2.90 -26.79 -39.66
C ASN A 433 2.20 -25.48 -40.05
N LEU A 434 1.93 -24.63 -39.05
CA LEU A 434 1.30 -23.31 -39.20
C LEU A 434 2.34 -22.21 -39.34
N ARG A 435 2.06 -21.21 -40.15
CA ARG A 435 3.00 -20.09 -40.41
C ARG A 435 3.01 -19.06 -39.30
N SER A 436 1.83 -18.71 -38.80
CA SER A 436 1.67 -17.68 -37.77
C SER A 436 0.53 -18.02 -36.80
N ALA A 437 0.64 -17.55 -35.57
CA ALA A 437 -0.43 -17.65 -34.59
C ALA A 437 -1.68 -16.87 -35.04
N SER A 438 -1.52 -15.76 -35.77
CA SER A 438 -2.63 -14.96 -36.33
C SER A 438 -3.53 -15.73 -37.29
N ASP A 439 -3.03 -16.81 -37.86
CA ASP A 439 -3.79 -17.62 -38.81
C ASP A 439 -4.90 -18.45 -38.14
N VAL A 440 -4.84 -18.61 -36.83
CA VAL A 440 -5.73 -19.50 -36.07
C VAL A 440 -6.31 -18.89 -34.80
N LEU A 441 -5.75 -17.76 -34.33
CA LEU A 441 -6.27 -17.10 -33.13
C LEU A 441 -7.71 -16.58 -33.37
N GLY A 442 -8.64 -16.93 -32.48
CA GLY A 442 -10.06 -16.62 -32.59
C GLY A 442 -10.86 -17.60 -33.44
N ASP A 443 -10.21 -18.51 -34.17
CA ASP A 443 -10.88 -19.52 -34.98
C ASP A 443 -11.24 -20.77 -34.16
N GLN A 444 -12.15 -21.56 -34.68
CA GLN A 444 -12.55 -22.83 -34.09
C GLN A 444 -11.41 -23.86 -34.13
N VAL A 445 -11.20 -24.58 -33.03
CA VAL A 445 -10.14 -25.60 -32.90
C VAL A 445 -10.17 -26.67 -33.97
N ILE A 446 -11.34 -26.95 -34.57
CA ILE A 446 -11.53 -27.92 -35.66
C ILE A 446 -10.65 -27.64 -36.89
N ARG A 447 -10.20 -26.39 -37.07
CA ARG A 447 -9.27 -26.03 -38.15
C ARG A 447 -7.88 -26.67 -38.00
N ILE A 448 -7.51 -27.04 -36.78
CA ILE A 448 -6.14 -27.46 -36.47
C ILE A 448 -6.06 -28.78 -35.71
N LEU A 449 -7.10 -29.18 -34.98
CA LEU A 449 -7.16 -30.40 -34.18
C LEU A 449 -8.58 -30.95 -34.15
N ASP A 450 -8.71 -32.26 -33.93
CA ASP A 450 -10.00 -32.91 -33.70
C ASP A 450 -10.69 -32.32 -32.45
N PRO A 451 -11.91 -31.76 -32.58
CA PRO A 451 -12.64 -31.20 -31.47
C PRO A 451 -13.19 -32.25 -30.48
N THR A 452 -13.29 -33.50 -30.86
CA THR A 452 -13.93 -34.56 -30.06
C THR A 452 -13.30 -34.73 -28.66
N PRO A 453 -11.96 -34.74 -28.48
CA PRO A 453 -11.37 -34.79 -27.15
C PRO A 453 -11.69 -33.58 -26.29
N PHE A 454 -11.76 -32.38 -26.89
CA PHE A 454 -12.10 -31.16 -26.18
C PHE A 454 -13.55 -31.16 -25.69
N LEU A 455 -14.49 -31.63 -26.53
CA LEU A 455 -15.89 -31.78 -26.15
C LEU A 455 -16.05 -32.76 -24.98
N LYS A 456 -15.37 -33.92 -25.01
CA LYS A 456 -15.36 -34.87 -23.91
C LYS A 456 -14.84 -34.26 -22.59
N VAL A 457 -13.79 -33.45 -22.65
CA VAL A 457 -13.25 -32.78 -21.49
C VAL A 457 -14.21 -31.71 -20.99
N LEU A 458 -14.86 -30.95 -21.88
CA LEU A 458 -15.85 -29.93 -21.55
C LEU A 458 -17.09 -30.53 -20.84
N GLU A 459 -17.62 -31.68 -21.36
CA GLU A 459 -18.80 -32.35 -20.81
C GLU A 459 -18.51 -33.02 -19.46
N ASN A 460 -17.43 -33.82 -19.41
CA ASN A 460 -17.15 -34.67 -18.25
C ASN A 460 -16.26 -34.01 -17.19
N ARG A 461 -15.67 -32.84 -17.48
CA ARG A 461 -14.69 -32.13 -16.63
C ARG A 461 -13.50 -33.00 -16.21
N ARG A 462 -13.18 -34.04 -16.98
CA ARG A 462 -12.06 -34.95 -16.72
C ARG A 462 -10.92 -34.66 -17.67
N THR A 463 -9.73 -34.55 -17.12
CA THR A 463 -8.49 -34.39 -17.88
C THR A 463 -8.22 -35.63 -18.75
N ILE A 464 -7.90 -35.42 -20.02
CA ILE A 464 -7.29 -36.44 -20.87
C ILE A 464 -5.79 -36.34 -20.68
N LYS A 465 -5.11 -37.44 -20.36
CA LYS A 465 -3.66 -37.48 -20.16
C LYS A 465 -2.99 -38.41 -21.14
N ASP A 466 -1.89 -37.95 -21.72
CA ASP A 466 -0.91 -38.71 -22.49
C ASP A 466 -1.54 -39.62 -23.56
N GLN A 467 -2.63 -39.16 -24.19
CA GLN A 467 -3.29 -39.89 -25.25
C GLN A 467 -2.46 -39.79 -26.54
N ARG A 468 -1.97 -40.89 -27.06
CA ARG A 468 -1.27 -40.93 -28.35
C ARG A 468 -2.26 -40.84 -29.51
N VAL A 469 -1.99 -39.88 -30.40
CA VAL A 469 -2.83 -39.62 -31.57
C VAL A 469 -1.92 -39.39 -32.78
N TYR A 470 -2.30 -40.00 -33.91
CA TYR A 470 -1.66 -39.70 -35.18
C TYR A 470 -2.40 -38.55 -35.87
N LEU A 471 -1.73 -37.47 -36.07
CA LEU A 471 -2.23 -36.30 -36.78
C LEU A 471 -1.94 -36.49 -38.28
N ALA A 472 -2.88 -37.04 -39.02
CA ALA A 472 -2.68 -37.42 -40.42
C ALA A 472 -2.35 -36.22 -41.33
N GLU A 473 -2.97 -35.07 -41.10
CA GLU A 473 -2.73 -33.84 -41.88
C GLU A 473 -1.28 -33.35 -41.75
N TYR A 474 -0.67 -33.56 -40.56
CA TYR A 474 0.68 -33.08 -40.24
C TYR A 474 1.74 -34.18 -40.29
N LYS A 475 1.31 -35.46 -40.52
CA LYS A 475 2.16 -36.66 -40.53
C LYS A 475 3.01 -36.80 -39.26
N ARG A 476 2.41 -36.55 -38.09
CA ARG A 476 3.08 -36.61 -36.81
C ARG A 476 2.31 -37.41 -35.79
N TYR A 477 3.05 -38.13 -34.96
CA TYR A 477 2.52 -38.75 -33.75
C TYR A 477 2.70 -37.78 -32.60
N VAL A 478 1.61 -37.52 -31.84
CA VAL A 478 1.66 -36.63 -30.66
C VAL A 478 1.07 -37.34 -29.44
N GLU A 479 1.65 -37.09 -28.29
CA GLU A 479 0.99 -37.35 -27.01
C GLU A 479 0.19 -36.08 -26.63
N GLN A 480 -1.13 -36.24 -26.57
CA GLN A 480 -2.06 -35.16 -26.28
C GLN A 480 -2.54 -35.22 -24.82
N THR A 481 -2.37 -34.12 -24.09
CA THR A 481 -2.96 -33.95 -22.77
C THR A 481 -3.86 -32.71 -22.79
N ILE A 482 -5.14 -32.85 -22.36
CA ILE A 482 -6.09 -31.74 -22.32
C ILE A 482 -6.59 -31.58 -20.90
N VAL A 483 -6.40 -30.35 -20.34
CA VAL A 483 -6.80 -29.96 -18.99
C VAL A 483 -7.83 -28.84 -19.09
N TYR A 484 -8.89 -28.89 -18.28
CA TYR A 484 -9.87 -27.82 -18.15
C TYR A 484 -9.61 -27.00 -16.89
N ASP A 485 -9.43 -25.71 -17.07
CA ASP A 485 -9.36 -24.74 -15.96
C ASP A 485 -10.76 -24.15 -15.71
N THR A 486 -11.32 -24.44 -14.55
CA THR A 486 -12.66 -23.99 -14.15
C THR A 486 -12.70 -22.50 -13.79
N THR A 487 -11.58 -21.91 -13.36
CA THR A 487 -11.49 -20.52 -12.93
C THR A 487 -11.56 -19.58 -14.12
N TYR A 488 -10.78 -19.87 -15.15
CA TYR A 488 -10.70 -19.06 -16.37
C TYR A 488 -11.57 -19.59 -17.51
N ARG A 489 -12.23 -20.79 -17.33
CA ARG A 489 -13.06 -21.44 -18.34
C ARG A 489 -12.31 -21.69 -19.64
N LEU A 490 -11.10 -22.20 -19.51
CA LEU A 490 -10.19 -22.48 -20.62
C LEU A 490 -9.78 -23.94 -20.62
N MET A 491 -9.61 -24.51 -21.83
CA MET A 491 -8.98 -25.81 -22.02
C MET A 491 -7.57 -25.64 -22.53
N ILE A 492 -6.62 -26.27 -21.86
CA ILE A 492 -5.19 -26.25 -22.21
C ILE A 492 -4.84 -27.59 -22.81
N CYS A 493 -4.51 -27.60 -24.10
CA CYS A 493 -4.04 -28.75 -24.82
C CYS A 493 -2.52 -28.72 -24.96
N ILE A 494 -1.86 -29.73 -24.45
CA ILE A 494 -0.41 -29.92 -24.53
C ILE A 494 -0.15 -31.03 -25.55
N LEU A 495 0.70 -30.76 -26.53
CA LEU A 495 1.07 -31.67 -27.61
C LEU A 495 2.57 -31.97 -27.50
N ARG A 496 2.94 -33.17 -27.14
CA ARG A 496 4.30 -33.67 -27.22
C ARG A 496 4.50 -34.43 -28.52
N ASP A 497 5.43 -34.00 -29.36
CA ASP A 497 5.80 -34.70 -30.57
C ASP A 497 6.59 -35.97 -30.18
N VAL A 498 6.05 -37.10 -30.55
CA VAL A 498 6.64 -38.43 -30.28
C VAL A 498 6.88 -39.23 -31.59
N THR A 499 6.94 -38.53 -32.72
CA THR A 499 7.10 -39.11 -34.05
C THR A 499 8.36 -39.98 -34.17
N ASP A 500 9.49 -39.45 -33.70
CA ASP A 500 10.76 -40.18 -33.73
C ASP A 500 10.77 -41.40 -32.79
N GLU A 501 10.16 -41.23 -31.59
CA GLU A 501 10.01 -42.31 -30.61
C GLU A 501 9.14 -43.47 -31.18
N GLU A 502 8.07 -43.15 -31.88
CA GLU A 502 7.19 -44.13 -32.47
C GLU A 502 7.82 -44.82 -33.68
N ALA A 503 8.57 -44.06 -34.51
CA ALA A 503 9.35 -44.64 -35.61
C ALA A 503 10.43 -45.63 -35.11
N GLU A 504 11.12 -45.30 -34.02
CA GLU A 504 12.07 -46.22 -33.38
C GLU A 504 11.38 -47.45 -32.79
N ARG A 505 10.22 -47.27 -32.18
CA ARG A 505 9.41 -48.35 -31.63
C ARG A 505 8.95 -49.32 -32.74
N GLU A 506 8.39 -48.78 -33.83
CA GLU A 506 7.99 -49.61 -35.00
C GLU A 506 9.18 -50.34 -35.58
N LYS A 507 10.35 -49.69 -35.69
CA LYS A 507 11.57 -50.35 -36.15
C LYS A 507 12.00 -51.48 -35.24
N LYS A 508 11.95 -51.29 -33.90
CA LYS A 508 12.26 -52.35 -32.92
C LYS A 508 11.26 -53.51 -32.99
N GLU A 509 9.96 -53.23 -33.11
CA GLU A 509 8.91 -54.22 -33.25
C GLU A 509 9.07 -55.04 -34.54
N ASN A 510 9.41 -54.37 -35.66
CA ASN A 510 9.69 -55.04 -36.93
C ASN A 510 10.94 -55.92 -36.84
N ILE A 511 12.03 -55.46 -36.23
CA ILE A 511 13.24 -56.27 -35.99
C ILE A 511 12.90 -57.47 -35.09
N SER A 512 12.13 -57.26 -34.03
CA SER A 512 11.71 -58.33 -33.13
C SER A 512 10.88 -59.39 -33.87
N ARG A 513 9.90 -58.94 -34.67
CA ARG A 513 9.07 -59.86 -35.48
C ARG A 513 9.90 -60.64 -36.48
N GLN A 514 10.81 -59.97 -37.21
CA GLN A 514 11.75 -60.65 -38.13
C GLN A 514 12.66 -61.63 -37.39
N THR A 515 13.13 -61.27 -36.19
CA THR A 515 13.96 -62.18 -35.38
C THR A 515 13.18 -63.39 -34.92
N VAL A 516 11.92 -63.24 -34.51
CA VAL A 516 11.04 -64.37 -34.17
C VAL A 516 10.80 -65.28 -35.41
N GLU A 517 10.47 -64.69 -36.58
CA GLU A 517 10.28 -65.47 -37.82
C GLU A 517 11.56 -66.22 -38.21
N ILE A 518 12.76 -65.63 -38.05
CA ILE A 518 14.04 -66.29 -38.32
C ILE A 518 14.27 -67.42 -37.30
N ALA A 519 14.01 -67.18 -36.01
CA ALA A 519 14.13 -68.16 -34.96
C ALA A 519 13.22 -69.35 -35.21
N ASP A 520 11.95 -69.10 -35.57
CA ASP A 520 10.99 -70.17 -35.92
C ASP A 520 11.48 -71.02 -37.13
N LYS A 521 11.97 -70.36 -38.19
CA LYS A 521 12.57 -71.05 -39.34
C LYS A 521 13.78 -71.92 -38.96
N VAL A 522 14.62 -71.46 -38.05
CA VAL A 522 15.80 -72.18 -37.55
C VAL A 522 15.33 -73.38 -36.71
N VAL A 523 14.35 -73.18 -35.82
CA VAL A 523 13.75 -74.25 -35.02
C VAL A 523 13.13 -75.30 -35.90
N ASP A 524 12.32 -74.94 -36.91
CA ASP A 524 11.72 -75.83 -37.84
C ASP A 524 12.75 -76.66 -38.64
N LYS A 525 13.83 -75.97 -39.07
CA LYS A 525 14.95 -76.61 -39.74
C LYS A 525 15.67 -77.60 -38.84
N GLN A 526 15.93 -77.21 -37.58
CA GLN A 526 16.54 -78.14 -36.61
C GLN A 526 15.63 -79.32 -36.29
N MET A 527 14.33 -79.10 -36.15
CA MET A 527 13.35 -80.15 -35.92
C MET A 527 13.31 -81.15 -37.08
N ARG A 528 13.37 -80.70 -38.35
CA ARG A 528 13.49 -81.60 -39.51
C ARG A 528 14.76 -82.42 -39.46
N ILE A 529 15.91 -81.80 -39.19
CA ILE A 529 17.19 -82.51 -39.07
C ILE A 529 17.13 -83.53 -37.93
N VAL A 530 16.56 -83.21 -36.79
CA VAL A 530 16.35 -84.19 -35.69
C VAL A 530 15.44 -85.31 -36.09
N GLN A 531 14.37 -85.01 -36.83
CA GLN A 531 13.45 -86.06 -37.38
C GLN A 531 14.15 -86.98 -38.40
N GLU A 532 14.96 -86.41 -39.31
CA GLU A 532 15.77 -87.19 -40.24
C GLU A 532 16.80 -88.05 -39.52
N ILE A 533 17.50 -87.57 -38.54
CA ILE A 533 18.44 -88.32 -37.70
C ILE A 533 17.70 -89.47 -36.95
N ALA A 534 16.54 -89.14 -36.38
CA ALA A 534 15.75 -90.12 -35.66
C ALA A 534 15.23 -91.24 -36.60
N SER A 535 14.84 -90.88 -37.84
CA SER A 535 14.44 -91.85 -38.87
C SER A 535 15.60 -92.70 -39.27
N LEU A 536 16.77 -92.17 -39.58
CA LEU A 536 17.96 -92.93 -39.90
C LEU A 536 18.45 -93.82 -38.76
N LEU A 537 18.40 -93.34 -37.51
CA LEU A 537 18.72 -94.15 -36.32
C LEU A 537 17.69 -95.26 -36.10
N GLY A 538 16.42 -94.96 -36.40
CA GLY A 538 15.33 -96.02 -36.40
C GLY A 538 15.56 -97.07 -37.46
N GLU A 539 15.94 -96.68 -38.65
CA GLU A 539 16.22 -97.58 -39.78
C GLU A 539 17.46 -98.42 -39.50
N THR A 540 18.56 -97.82 -39.01
CA THR A 540 19.75 -98.58 -38.60
C THR A 540 19.51 -99.50 -37.42
N ALA A 541 18.69 -99.09 -36.45
CA ALA A 541 18.29 -99.94 -35.33
C ALA A 541 17.42 -101.13 -35.78
N ALA A 542 16.54 -100.91 -36.77
CA ALA A 542 15.73 -101.96 -37.37
C ALA A 542 16.61 -102.96 -38.19
N GLU A 543 17.52 -102.47 -39.01
CA GLU A 543 18.51 -103.26 -39.72
C GLU A 543 19.37 -104.10 -38.79
N THR A 544 19.90 -103.41 -37.71
CA THR A 544 20.69 -104.12 -36.69
C THR A 544 19.87 -105.17 -35.97
N LYS A 545 18.62 -104.89 -35.67
CA LYS A 545 17.70 -105.86 -35.06
C LYS A 545 17.43 -107.06 -35.98
N ILE A 546 17.22 -106.80 -37.27
CA ILE A 546 17.04 -107.84 -38.28
C ILE A 546 18.32 -108.70 -38.42
N ALA A 547 19.50 -108.07 -38.50
CA ALA A 547 20.75 -108.75 -38.56
C ALA A 547 21.03 -109.65 -37.32
N LEU A 548 20.77 -109.08 -36.11
CA LEU A 548 20.87 -109.79 -34.84
C LEU A 548 19.86 -110.92 -34.74
N THR A 549 18.64 -110.75 -35.28
CA THR A 549 17.62 -111.86 -35.34
C THR A 549 18.07 -112.98 -36.26
N LYS A 550 18.57 -112.62 -37.44
CA LYS A 550 19.14 -113.62 -38.37
C LYS A 550 20.36 -114.38 -37.81
N LEU A 551 21.23 -113.62 -37.06
CA LEU A 551 22.35 -114.26 -36.40
C LEU A 551 21.90 -115.19 -35.25
N LYS A 552 20.86 -114.81 -34.54
CA LYS A 552 20.28 -115.59 -33.47
C LYS A 552 19.62 -116.87 -34.01
N GLU A 553 18.93 -116.76 -35.16
CA GLU A 553 18.35 -117.91 -35.85
C GLU A 553 19.41 -118.87 -36.40
N SER A 554 20.54 -118.36 -36.93
CA SER A 554 21.62 -119.22 -37.43
C SER A 554 22.46 -119.85 -36.30
N ILE A 555 22.41 -119.38 -35.04
CA ILE A 555 23.07 -119.98 -33.87
C ILE A 555 22.13 -121.03 -33.21
N SER A 556 20.82 -120.98 -33.44
CA SER A 556 19.86 -121.93 -32.84
C SER A 556 19.61 -123.16 -33.71
N ASP A 557 20.22 -123.25 -34.92
CA ASP A 557 20.14 -124.36 -35.83
C ASP A 557 21.43 -125.22 -35.86
N GLU A 558 22.33 -125.09 -34.86
CA GLU A 558 23.38 -125.99 -34.51
C GLU A 558 22.98 -126.67 -33.17
#